data_411652d8a70a333452a6b9e8a2583354
#
_entry.id   411652d8a70a333452a6b9e8a2583354
#
_cell.length_a   1.000
_cell.length_b   1.000
_cell.length_c   1.000
_cell.angle_alpha   90.00
_cell.angle_beta   90.00
_cell.angle_gamma   90.00
#
_symmetry.space_group_name_H-M   'P 1'
#
loop_
_entity.id
_entity.type
_entity.pdbx_description
1 polymer ?
#
loop_
_entity_poly.entity_id
_entity_poly.type
_entity_poly.pdbx_seq_one_letter_code
_entity_poly.pdbx_strand_id
1 'polypeptide(L)'
;MRMKAIATLLALPLLAASFVAAAQDSPAGRWKTIDDETGKVKSIVEIYQAKDGSYAGKVAEILHSERGPNPTCDKCRGANKDKPVKGMTILWGLRADDDEWTGGTVLDPAKGKTYKAKVEMLGPDKLGMSGCIAFICRQQVWVRE
;
A
#
# COMPACT_ATOMS: atom_id res chain seq x y z
N MET A 1 19.54 -63.40 45.26
CA MET A 1 19.52 -62.93 43.87
C MET A 1 18.83 -61.57 43.86
N ARG A 2 19.58 -60.52 43.60
CA ARG A 2 19.01 -59.14 43.51
C ARG A 2 18.80 -58.80 42.05
N MET A 3 17.52 -58.70 41.62
CA MET A 3 17.19 -58.21 40.32
C MET A 3 17.27 -56.66 40.32
N LYS A 4 18.18 -56.12 39.53
CA LYS A 4 18.29 -54.70 39.29
C LYS A 4 17.30 -54.32 38.15
N ALA A 5 16.30 -53.57 38.49
CA ALA A 5 15.40 -52.95 37.50
C ALA A 5 16.12 -51.77 36.84
N ILE A 6 16.31 -51.87 35.52
CA ILE A 6 16.83 -50.77 34.69
C ILE A 6 15.62 -49.96 34.22
N ALA A 7 15.49 -48.75 34.76
CA ALA A 7 14.48 -47.79 34.29
C ALA A 7 15.02 -47.08 33.04
N THR A 8 14.46 -47.42 31.89
CA THR A 8 14.76 -46.75 30.62
C THR A 8 13.93 -45.46 30.56
N LEU A 9 14.59 -44.31 30.70
CA LEU A 9 13.95 -43.01 30.43
C LEU A 9 13.84 -42.84 28.92
N LEU A 10 12.61 -42.89 28.41
CA LEU A 10 12.31 -42.42 27.05
C LEU A 10 12.26 -40.89 27.04
N ALA A 11 13.28 -40.26 26.47
CA ALA A 11 13.26 -38.84 26.18
C ALA A 11 12.45 -38.60 24.88
N LEU A 12 11.26 -38.04 24.99
CA LEU A 12 10.50 -37.54 23.83
C LEU A 12 11.15 -36.23 23.34
N PRO A 13 11.50 -36.12 22.04
CA PRO A 13 11.92 -34.84 21.49
C PRO A 13 10.69 -33.97 21.31
N LEU A 14 10.65 -32.83 21.98
CA LEU A 14 9.69 -31.74 21.71
C LEU A 14 10.02 -31.16 20.32
N LEU A 15 9.24 -31.51 19.31
CA LEU A 15 9.25 -30.78 18.04
C LEU A 15 8.64 -29.40 18.30
N ALA A 16 9.48 -28.39 18.45
CA ALA A 16 9.06 -27.01 18.38
C ALA A 16 8.63 -26.70 16.92
N ALA A 17 7.34 -26.74 16.66
CA ALA A 17 6.78 -26.26 15.42
C ALA A 17 6.97 -24.73 15.39
N SER A 18 7.97 -24.25 14.65
CA SER A 18 8.14 -22.85 14.35
C SER A 18 7.01 -22.45 13.40
N PHE A 19 5.97 -21.81 13.92
CA PHE A 19 4.99 -21.12 13.09
C PHE A 19 5.73 -19.92 12.44
N VAL A 20 6.12 -20.10 11.19
CA VAL A 20 6.46 -18.97 10.34
C VAL A 20 5.13 -18.27 10.07
N ALA A 21 4.86 -17.21 10.81
CA ALA A 21 3.78 -16.29 10.46
C ALA A 21 4.13 -15.73 9.09
N ALA A 22 3.42 -16.17 8.06
CA ALA A 22 3.46 -15.51 6.76
C ALA A 22 3.06 -14.06 7.04
N ALA A 23 4.00 -13.12 6.88
CA ALA A 23 3.69 -11.71 6.90
C ALA A 23 2.66 -11.51 5.79
N GLN A 24 1.42 -11.19 6.17
CA GLN A 24 0.38 -10.88 5.23
C GLN A 24 0.87 -9.66 4.47
N ASP A 25 1.10 -9.78 3.17
CA ASP A 25 1.55 -8.68 2.34
C ASP A 25 0.57 -7.53 2.49
N SER A 26 1.00 -6.46 3.15
CA SER A 26 0.18 -5.28 3.41
C SER A 26 0.58 -4.18 2.43
N PRO A 27 -0.38 -3.39 1.91
CA PRO A 27 -0.06 -2.25 1.08
C PRO A 27 0.52 -1.07 1.89
N ALA A 28 0.50 -1.16 3.22
CA ALA A 28 1.06 -0.12 4.09
C ALA A 28 2.56 0.06 3.84
N GLY A 29 3.00 1.31 3.88
CA GLY A 29 4.39 1.67 3.68
C GLY A 29 4.55 2.92 2.80
N ARG A 30 5.80 3.19 2.45
CA ARG A 30 6.16 4.35 1.62
C ARG A 30 6.50 3.88 0.21
N TRP A 31 5.86 4.50 -0.76
CA TRP A 31 5.88 4.07 -2.15
C TRP A 31 6.28 5.21 -3.08
N LYS A 32 7.24 4.96 -3.95
CA LYS A 32 7.61 5.85 -5.06
C LYS A 32 6.57 5.71 -6.16
N THR A 33 5.90 6.80 -6.50
CA THR A 33 5.03 6.85 -7.67
C THR A 33 5.85 7.17 -8.90
N ILE A 34 5.59 6.46 -9.98
CA ILE A 34 6.36 6.56 -11.21
C ILE A 34 5.43 7.05 -12.32
N ASP A 35 5.88 8.03 -13.07
CA ASP A 35 5.19 8.52 -14.25
C ASP A 35 5.31 7.49 -15.39
N ASP A 36 4.18 7.03 -15.91
CA ASP A 36 4.13 5.97 -16.93
C ASP A 36 4.72 6.39 -18.28
N GLU A 37 4.70 7.70 -18.57
CA GLU A 37 5.17 8.22 -19.85
C GLU A 37 6.67 8.50 -19.84
N THR A 38 7.17 9.01 -18.72
CA THR A 38 8.56 9.47 -18.60
C THR A 38 9.45 8.55 -17.79
N GLY A 39 8.89 7.62 -16.99
CA GLY A 39 9.61 6.79 -16.04
C GLY A 39 10.18 7.55 -14.82
N LYS A 40 9.87 8.84 -14.68
CA LYS A 40 10.37 9.66 -13.56
C LYS A 40 9.61 9.34 -12.27
N VAL A 41 10.36 9.28 -11.17
CA VAL A 41 9.75 9.22 -9.84
C VAL A 41 9.14 10.58 -9.50
N LYS A 42 7.83 10.63 -9.26
CA LYS A 42 7.09 11.89 -9.05
C LYS A 42 6.95 12.26 -7.58
N SER A 43 6.62 11.28 -6.75
CA SER A 43 6.32 11.52 -5.34
C SER A 43 6.53 10.28 -4.50
N ILE A 44 6.55 10.47 -3.18
CA ILE A 44 6.40 9.41 -2.20
C ILE A 44 4.98 9.48 -1.66
N VAL A 45 4.27 8.38 -1.74
CA VAL A 45 2.96 8.19 -1.10
C VAL A 45 3.11 7.23 0.08
N GLU A 46 2.65 7.66 1.24
CA GLU A 46 2.57 6.83 2.43
C GLU A 46 1.18 6.23 2.54
N ILE A 47 1.10 4.90 2.43
CA ILE A 47 -0.13 4.14 2.65
C ILE A 47 -0.15 3.66 4.10
N TYR A 48 -1.26 3.86 4.77
CA TYR A 48 -1.46 3.50 6.17
C TYR A 48 -2.88 2.97 6.40
N GLN A 49 -3.03 2.22 7.49
CA GLN A 49 -4.36 1.76 7.91
C GLN A 49 -5.04 2.85 8.75
N ALA A 50 -6.23 3.24 8.34
CA ALA A 50 -7.07 4.18 9.06
C ALA A 50 -7.77 3.51 10.25
N LYS A 51 -8.36 4.30 11.14
CA LYS A 51 -9.03 3.82 12.36
C LYS A 51 -10.20 2.87 12.10
N ASP A 52 -10.87 3.02 10.96
CA ASP A 52 -11.97 2.16 10.53
C ASP A 52 -11.52 0.84 9.88
N GLY A 53 -10.19 0.58 9.84
CA GLY A 53 -9.59 -0.61 9.26
C GLY A 53 -9.36 -0.53 7.74
N SER A 54 -9.86 0.51 7.06
CA SER A 54 -9.55 0.74 5.65
C SER A 54 -8.14 1.28 5.47
N TYR A 55 -7.60 1.20 4.26
CA TYR A 55 -6.32 1.81 3.92
C TYR A 55 -6.52 3.14 3.21
N ALA A 56 -5.66 4.08 3.56
CA ALA A 56 -5.58 5.41 2.98
C ALA A 56 -4.14 5.73 2.61
N GLY A 57 -3.94 6.72 1.75
CA GLY A 57 -2.62 7.15 1.32
C GLY A 57 -2.54 8.67 1.19
N LYS A 58 -1.45 9.23 1.68
CA LYS A 58 -1.15 10.67 1.58
C LYS A 58 0.15 10.88 0.82
N VAL A 59 0.24 12.01 0.12
CA VAL A 59 1.49 12.44 -0.51
C VAL A 59 2.45 12.91 0.57
N ALA A 60 3.47 12.12 0.86
CA ALA A 60 4.47 12.45 1.86
C ALA A 60 5.51 13.45 1.31
N GLU A 61 5.94 13.25 0.05
CA GLU A 61 6.94 14.08 -0.59
C GLU A 61 6.65 14.29 -2.08
N ILE A 62 7.01 15.45 -2.61
CA ILE A 62 7.06 15.74 -4.04
C ILE A 62 8.51 15.67 -4.48
N LEU A 63 8.84 14.77 -5.40
CA LEU A 63 10.19 14.59 -5.93
C LEU A 63 10.39 15.24 -7.30
N HIS A 64 9.34 15.21 -8.12
CA HIS A 64 9.34 15.87 -9.43
C HIS A 64 7.94 16.38 -9.77
N SER A 65 7.86 17.64 -10.16
CA SER A 65 6.63 18.26 -10.64
C SER A 65 6.95 19.34 -11.67
N GLU A 66 6.27 19.30 -12.81
CA GLU A 66 6.37 20.35 -13.85
C GLU A 66 5.73 21.67 -13.40
N ARG A 67 4.93 21.65 -12.33
CA ARG A 67 4.29 22.82 -11.74
C ARG A 67 5.11 23.45 -10.59
N GLY A 68 6.39 23.11 -10.51
CA GLY A 68 7.31 23.59 -9.46
C GLY A 68 7.35 22.69 -8.21
N PRO A 69 8.15 23.05 -7.19
CA PRO A 69 8.43 22.18 -6.04
C PRO A 69 7.26 22.07 -5.05
N ASN A 70 6.31 23.00 -5.07
CA ASN A 70 5.17 23.03 -4.16
C ASN A 70 3.84 23.16 -4.92
N PRO A 71 3.46 22.15 -5.72
CA PRO A 71 2.23 22.22 -6.50
C PRO A 71 1.01 22.21 -5.58
N THR A 72 -0.04 22.93 -6.03
CA THR A 72 -1.35 22.92 -5.40
C THR A 72 -2.36 22.20 -6.27
N CYS A 73 -3.47 21.75 -5.69
CA CYS A 73 -4.55 21.14 -6.46
C CYS A 73 -5.52 22.21 -6.97
N ASP A 74 -5.11 22.96 -7.97
CA ASP A 74 -5.88 24.03 -8.58
C ASP A 74 -7.14 23.55 -9.33
N LYS A 75 -7.13 22.29 -9.80
CA LYS A 75 -8.26 21.64 -10.48
C LYS A 75 -9.15 20.82 -9.54
N CYS A 76 -8.79 20.68 -8.27
CA CYS A 76 -9.62 20.04 -7.27
C CYS A 76 -10.89 20.84 -6.97
N ARG A 77 -11.85 20.17 -6.36
CA ARG A 77 -13.08 20.75 -5.84
C ARG A 77 -13.18 20.58 -4.33
N GLY A 78 -14.07 21.35 -3.70
CA GLY A 78 -14.34 21.24 -2.27
C GLY A 78 -13.12 21.56 -1.42
N ALA A 79 -12.92 20.77 -0.38
CA ALA A 79 -11.87 20.99 0.63
C ALA A 79 -10.44 20.94 0.08
N ASN A 80 -10.22 20.26 -1.03
CA ASN A 80 -8.90 20.11 -1.65
C ASN A 80 -8.56 21.23 -2.65
N LYS A 81 -9.51 22.10 -2.98
CA LYS A 81 -9.30 23.21 -3.93
C LYS A 81 -8.15 24.09 -3.47
N ASP A 82 -7.15 24.26 -4.34
CA ASP A 82 -5.96 25.10 -4.14
C ASP A 82 -5.08 24.72 -2.93
N LYS A 83 -5.32 23.55 -2.34
CA LYS A 83 -4.49 23.04 -1.24
C LYS A 83 -3.17 22.47 -1.75
N PRO A 84 -2.11 22.51 -0.94
CA PRO A 84 -0.84 21.86 -1.28
C PRO A 84 -1.06 20.38 -1.55
N VAL A 85 -0.44 19.84 -2.61
CA VAL A 85 -0.46 18.41 -2.92
C VAL A 85 0.34 17.63 -1.88
N LYS A 86 1.46 18.17 -1.40
CA LYS A 86 2.20 17.57 -0.28
C LYS A 86 1.33 17.55 0.97
N GLY A 87 1.22 16.38 1.60
CA GLY A 87 0.36 16.13 2.77
C GLY A 87 -1.09 15.79 2.44
N MET A 88 -1.50 15.92 1.18
CA MET A 88 -2.87 15.64 0.76
C MET A 88 -3.15 14.13 0.77
N THR A 89 -4.30 13.73 1.33
CA THR A 89 -4.81 12.38 1.18
C THR A 89 -5.33 12.21 -0.24
N ILE A 90 -4.71 11.31 -0.99
CA ILE A 90 -5.07 11.02 -2.39
C ILE A 90 -5.66 9.63 -2.58
N LEU A 91 -5.63 8.79 -1.57
CA LEU A 91 -6.15 7.43 -1.58
C LEU A 91 -6.91 7.19 -0.29
N TRP A 92 -8.13 6.63 -0.37
CA TRP A 92 -8.92 6.32 0.82
C TRP A 92 -9.92 5.20 0.58
N GLY A 93 -10.38 4.58 1.68
CA GLY A 93 -11.47 3.62 1.68
C GLY A 93 -11.15 2.25 1.11
N LEU A 94 -9.88 1.91 0.88
CA LEU A 94 -9.50 0.58 0.41
C LEU A 94 -9.72 -0.47 1.51
N ARG A 95 -10.36 -1.59 1.16
CA ARG A 95 -10.56 -2.72 2.05
C ARG A 95 -10.02 -4.00 1.44
N ALA A 96 -9.51 -4.86 2.30
CA ALA A 96 -9.02 -6.17 1.87
C ALA A 96 -10.14 -6.98 1.21
N ASP A 97 -9.81 -7.60 0.08
CA ASP A 97 -10.71 -8.41 -0.74
C ASP A 97 -9.84 -9.53 -1.38
N ASP A 98 -9.81 -10.70 -0.73
CA ASP A 98 -8.88 -11.79 -1.03
C ASP A 98 -7.41 -11.34 -1.00
N ASP A 99 -6.74 -11.33 -2.14
CA ASP A 99 -5.33 -10.98 -2.31
C ASP A 99 -5.11 -9.52 -2.79
N GLU A 100 -6.16 -8.74 -2.82
CA GLU A 100 -6.12 -7.32 -3.22
C GLU A 100 -6.87 -6.41 -2.24
N TRP A 101 -6.84 -5.10 -2.47
CA TRP A 101 -7.60 -4.09 -1.73
C TRP A 101 -8.45 -3.31 -2.71
N THR A 102 -9.75 -3.30 -2.49
CA THR A 102 -10.75 -2.74 -3.41
C THR A 102 -11.68 -1.75 -2.71
N GLY A 103 -12.62 -1.19 -3.47
CA GLY A 103 -13.68 -0.32 -2.95
C GLY A 103 -13.22 1.08 -2.55
N GLY A 104 -11.97 1.42 -2.78
CA GLY A 104 -11.42 2.73 -2.48
C GLY A 104 -11.62 3.76 -3.58
N THR A 105 -11.09 4.94 -3.31
CA THR A 105 -11.04 6.07 -4.25
C THR A 105 -9.62 6.61 -4.31
N VAL A 106 -9.16 6.97 -5.50
CA VAL A 106 -7.90 7.67 -5.70
C VAL A 106 -8.14 9.00 -6.40
N LEU A 107 -7.51 10.06 -5.91
CA LEU A 107 -7.50 11.40 -6.49
C LEU A 107 -6.21 11.59 -7.31
N ASP A 108 -6.35 12.01 -8.55
CA ASP A 108 -5.26 12.56 -9.34
C ASP A 108 -5.21 14.08 -9.14
N PRO A 109 -4.27 14.60 -8.34
CA PRO A 109 -4.25 16.03 -8.02
C PRO A 109 -3.83 16.90 -9.23
N ALA A 110 -3.18 16.34 -10.24
CA ALA A 110 -2.84 17.08 -11.45
C ALA A 110 -4.07 17.37 -12.32
N LYS A 111 -5.05 16.48 -12.28
CA LYS A 111 -6.31 16.60 -13.04
C LYS A 111 -7.50 17.03 -12.18
N GLY A 112 -7.38 16.96 -10.85
CA GLY A 112 -8.48 17.19 -9.93
C GLY A 112 -9.60 16.15 -10.04
N LYS A 113 -9.30 14.96 -10.56
CA LYS A 113 -10.27 13.89 -10.82
C LYS A 113 -10.08 12.73 -9.86
N THR A 114 -11.17 12.10 -9.50
CA THR A 114 -11.18 10.87 -8.69
C THR A 114 -11.56 9.67 -9.54
N TYR A 115 -11.03 8.53 -9.15
CA TYR A 115 -11.26 7.22 -9.77
C TYR A 115 -11.54 6.18 -8.69
N LYS A 116 -12.25 5.12 -9.04
CA LYS A 116 -12.30 3.94 -8.18
C LYS A 116 -10.90 3.34 -8.07
N ALA A 117 -10.48 3.05 -6.85
CA ALA A 117 -9.14 2.55 -6.59
C ALA A 117 -9.14 1.06 -6.26
N LYS A 118 -8.15 0.38 -6.78
CA LYS A 118 -7.80 -0.98 -6.46
C LYS A 118 -6.28 -1.08 -6.33
N VAL A 119 -5.83 -1.84 -5.35
CA VAL A 119 -4.41 -2.07 -5.07
C VAL A 119 -4.14 -3.55 -4.97
N GLU A 120 -3.05 -4.00 -5.55
CA GLU A 120 -2.53 -5.35 -5.41
C GLU A 120 -1.01 -5.33 -5.17
N MET A 121 -0.51 -6.30 -4.42
CA MET A 121 0.93 -6.49 -4.28
C MET A 121 1.44 -7.30 -5.47
N LEU A 122 2.37 -6.72 -6.24
CA LEU A 122 3.03 -7.39 -7.38
C LEU A 122 4.33 -8.10 -6.96
N GLY A 123 4.66 -8.00 -5.69
CA GLY A 123 5.85 -8.52 -5.05
C GLY A 123 6.11 -7.76 -3.76
N PRO A 124 7.19 -8.09 -2.98
CA PRO A 124 7.46 -7.46 -1.69
C PRO A 124 7.73 -5.94 -1.81
N ASP A 125 8.27 -5.51 -2.95
CA ASP A 125 8.70 -4.13 -3.20
C ASP A 125 7.96 -3.45 -4.35
N LYS A 126 6.90 -4.06 -4.88
CA LYS A 126 6.09 -3.52 -5.98
C LYS A 126 4.61 -3.61 -5.66
N LEU A 127 3.92 -2.54 -5.96
CA LEU A 127 2.48 -2.39 -5.76
C LEU A 127 1.85 -1.93 -7.07
N GLY A 128 0.79 -2.60 -7.49
CA GLY A 128 -0.07 -2.17 -8.58
C GLY A 128 -1.19 -1.29 -8.05
N MET A 129 -1.19 -0.01 -8.43
CA MET A 129 -2.26 0.94 -8.15
C MET A 129 -3.10 1.11 -9.40
N SER A 130 -4.35 0.71 -9.34
CA SER A 130 -5.31 0.88 -10.45
C SER A 130 -6.32 1.95 -10.14
N GLY A 131 -6.51 2.87 -11.08
CA GLY A 131 -7.62 3.82 -11.11
C GLY A 131 -8.59 3.42 -12.21
N CYS A 132 -9.88 3.30 -11.87
CA CYS A 132 -10.90 2.79 -12.78
C CYS A 132 -12.04 3.79 -12.96
N ILE A 133 -12.53 3.88 -14.20
CA ILE A 133 -13.80 4.50 -14.57
C ILE A 133 -14.69 3.39 -15.12
N ALA A 134 -15.79 3.09 -14.43
CA ALA A 134 -16.61 1.91 -14.70
C ALA A 134 -15.71 0.65 -14.63
N PHE A 135 -15.64 -0.13 -15.70
CA PHE A 135 -14.81 -1.34 -15.80
C PHE A 135 -13.47 -1.13 -16.54
N ILE A 136 -13.16 0.12 -16.92
CA ILE A 136 -11.89 0.46 -17.58
C ILE A 136 -10.91 0.92 -16.50
N CYS A 137 -9.84 0.16 -16.28
CA CYS A 137 -8.82 0.43 -15.29
C CYS A 137 -7.48 0.72 -15.97
N ARG A 138 -6.73 1.67 -15.38
CA ARG A 138 -5.32 1.91 -15.71
C ARG A 138 -4.49 1.63 -14.47
N GLN A 139 -3.53 0.74 -14.58
CA GLN A 139 -2.61 0.38 -13.50
C GLN A 139 -1.30 1.15 -13.64
N GLN A 140 -0.81 1.65 -12.52
CA GLN A 140 0.55 2.14 -12.34
C GLN A 140 1.29 1.22 -11.38
N VAL A 141 2.56 1.01 -11.63
CA VAL A 141 3.44 0.27 -10.71
C VAL A 141 4.16 1.26 -9.81
N TRP A 142 3.95 1.12 -8.51
CA TRP A 142 4.67 1.88 -7.49
C TRP A 142 5.74 0.97 -6.87
N VAL A 143 6.87 1.56 -6.51
CA VAL A 143 8.02 0.83 -5.96
C VAL A 143 8.27 1.27 -4.53
N ARG A 144 8.56 0.32 -3.65
CA ARG A 144 8.86 0.63 -2.25
C ARG A 144 10.06 1.58 -2.15
N GLU A 145 9.95 2.57 -1.26
CA GLU A 145 11.05 3.51 -0.97
C GLU A 145 12.21 2.82 -0.25
#